data_866830fcaba3276d38efe2627e450d71
#
_entry.id   866830fcaba3276d38efe2627e450d71
#
_cell.length_a   1.000
_cell.length_b   1.000
_cell.length_c   1.000
_cell.angle_alpha   90.00
_cell.angle_beta   90.00
_cell.angle_gamma   90.00
#
_symmetry.space_group_name_H-M   'P 1'
#
loop_
_entity.id
_entity.type
_entity.pdbx_description
1 polymer ?
#
loop_
_entity_poly.entity_id
_entity_poly.type
_entity_poly.pdbx_seq_one_letter_code
_entity_poly.pdbx_strand_id
1 'polypeptide(L)'
;MVCQKLKTYMETGRVVFLPARSIRPNPAQPRKIFTPEALASLTESIRRHGILQPLSVRRAGAYYELIAGERRLRAAIAAGLTEIPCIVMQMTDEESGLTALVENLQRQDLDFMEQAQGISFLMESFTLSQEQAAALLGLSQSAVANKLRLLRHSLPVQQRLRETGLTERHARALLKLNGEQDKLRAIETIFRQDMNVAKTEQYILSLLDNKEENPRKTNISAFLKHITTTLTKFQSSGISAVSERKETDKEIVLTITIPK
;
A
#
# COMPACT_ATOMS: atom_id res chain seq x y z
N MET A 1 21.50 -9.81 -7.19
CA MET A 1 22.26 -9.77 -8.47
C MET A 1 21.73 -8.70 -9.43
N VAL A 2 20.45 -8.57 -9.70
CA VAL A 2 19.87 -7.58 -10.63
C VAL A 2 20.15 -6.13 -10.21
N CYS A 3 19.99 -5.78 -8.95
CA CYS A 3 20.21 -4.42 -8.45
C CYS A 3 21.68 -3.95 -8.52
N GLN A 4 22.64 -4.87 -8.35
CA GLN A 4 24.06 -4.58 -8.55
C GLN A 4 24.40 -4.40 -10.03
N LYS A 5 23.79 -5.17 -10.94
CA LYS A 5 23.96 -4.99 -12.38
C LYS A 5 23.45 -3.62 -12.85
N LEU A 6 22.28 -3.17 -12.38
CA LEU A 6 21.75 -1.85 -12.74
C LEU A 6 22.69 -0.70 -12.33
N LYS A 7 23.32 -0.75 -11.15
CA LYS A 7 24.36 0.21 -10.75
C LYS A 7 25.57 0.15 -11.66
N THR A 8 26.04 -1.04 -12.01
CA THR A 8 27.22 -1.24 -12.89
C THR A 8 26.99 -0.68 -14.29
N TYR A 9 25.77 -0.80 -14.85
CA TYR A 9 25.44 -0.24 -16.16
C TYR A 9 25.42 1.29 -16.18
N MET A 10 25.07 1.95 -15.07
CA MET A 10 25.13 3.42 -14.94
C MET A 10 26.56 3.95 -14.80
N GLU A 11 27.49 3.17 -14.26
CA GLU A 11 28.86 3.59 -14.03
C GLU A 11 29.78 3.45 -15.27
N THR A 12 29.41 2.62 -16.26
CA THR A 12 30.25 2.35 -17.44
C THR A 12 29.78 2.99 -18.74
N GLY A 13 28.63 3.68 -18.74
CA GLY A 13 28.02 4.24 -19.95
C GLY A 13 28.70 5.53 -20.43
N ARG A 14 29.37 5.45 -21.59
CA ARG A 14 29.79 6.68 -22.28
C ARG A 14 28.58 7.46 -22.77
N VAL A 15 28.62 8.78 -22.63
CA VAL A 15 27.63 9.67 -23.23
C VAL A 15 27.86 9.69 -24.75
N VAL A 16 26.82 9.37 -25.49
CA VAL A 16 26.80 9.45 -26.95
C VAL A 16 25.71 10.39 -27.41
N PHE A 17 25.93 11.11 -28.50
CA PHE A 17 24.90 11.97 -29.08
C PHE A 17 24.13 11.17 -30.12
N LEU A 18 22.83 11.06 -29.96
CA LEU A 18 21.94 10.32 -30.86
C LEU A 18 20.98 11.26 -31.56
N PRO A 19 20.67 11.04 -32.84
CA PRO A 19 19.67 11.80 -33.54
C PRO A 19 18.31 11.70 -32.81
N ALA A 20 17.64 12.84 -32.51
CA ALA A 20 16.37 12.87 -31.81
C ALA A 20 15.31 11.96 -32.45
N ARG A 21 15.29 11.89 -33.80
CA ARG A 21 14.39 11.03 -34.59
C ARG A 21 14.62 9.52 -34.39
N SER A 22 15.78 9.13 -33.91
CA SER A 22 16.14 7.69 -33.69
C SER A 22 15.70 7.22 -32.29
N ILE A 23 15.25 8.12 -31.42
CA ILE A 23 14.84 7.79 -30.05
C ILE A 23 13.30 7.71 -30.00
N ARG A 24 12.77 6.58 -29.56
CA ARG A 24 11.34 6.35 -29.40
C ARG A 24 10.97 6.26 -27.93
N PRO A 25 9.83 6.84 -27.51
CA PRO A 25 9.29 6.64 -26.17
C PRO A 25 9.00 5.17 -25.91
N ASN A 26 9.18 4.71 -24.67
CA ASN A 26 8.79 3.36 -24.28
C ASN A 26 7.25 3.30 -24.13
N PRO A 27 6.55 2.42 -24.88
CA PRO A 27 5.10 2.26 -24.79
C PRO A 27 4.60 1.85 -23.40
N ALA A 28 5.43 1.17 -22.62
CA ALA A 28 5.13 0.71 -21.26
C ALA A 28 5.21 1.81 -20.19
N GLN A 29 5.65 3.04 -20.56
CA GLN A 29 5.69 4.14 -19.60
C GLN A 29 4.28 4.73 -19.35
N PRO A 30 3.76 4.69 -18.11
CA PRO A 30 2.37 5.06 -17.82
C PRO A 30 2.11 6.57 -17.80
N ARG A 31 3.15 7.42 -17.73
CA ARG A 31 2.97 8.87 -17.62
C ARG A 31 2.77 9.52 -18.99
N LYS A 32 1.50 9.71 -19.38
CA LYS A 32 1.10 10.40 -20.62
C LYS A 32 0.76 11.89 -20.44
N ILE A 33 0.51 12.31 -19.19
CA ILE A 33 0.01 13.68 -18.90
C ILE A 33 1.13 14.49 -18.23
N PHE A 34 1.51 15.58 -18.86
CA PHE A 34 2.41 16.60 -18.34
C PHE A 34 1.70 17.93 -18.37
N THR A 35 1.84 18.75 -17.33
CA THR A 35 1.30 20.12 -17.36
C THR A 35 2.07 20.93 -18.41
N PRO A 36 1.37 21.66 -19.28
CA PRO A 36 2.00 22.45 -20.35
C PRO A 36 3.06 23.42 -19.82
N GLU A 37 2.80 24.05 -18.66
CA GLU A 37 3.69 25.03 -18.03
C GLU A 37 5.02 24.42 -17.61
N ALA A 38 4.97 23.21 -17.00
CA ALA A 38 6.18 22.51 -16.54
C ALA A 38 7.04 22.00 -17.72
N LEU A 39 6.43 21.69 -18.85
CA LEU A 39 7.14 21.32 -20.06
C LEU A 39 7.75 22.57 -20.75
N ALA A 40 7.03 23.68 -20.80
CA ALA A 40 7.51 24.94 -21.38
C ALA A 40 8.75 25.48 -20.64
N SER A 41 8.72 25.49 -19.30
CA SER A 41 9.87 25.90 -18.48
C SER A 41 11.11 25.02 -18.75
N LEU A 42 10.93 23.71 -18.83
CA LEU A 42 12.03 22.79 -19.14
C LEU A 42 12.54 22.97 -20.57
N THR A 43 11.66 23.23 -21.54
CA THR A 43 12.03 23.49 -22.94
C THR A 43 12.91 24.72 -23.04
N GLU A 44 12.56 25.82 -22.35
CA GLU A 44 13.34 27.04 -22.32
C GLU A 44 14.71 26.84 -21.66
N SER A 45 14.76 26.06 -20.56
CA SER A 45 16.02 25.70 -19.91
C SER A 45 16.92 24.90 -20.86
N ILE A 46 16.37 23.90 -21.57
CA ILE A 46 17.12 23.08 -22.52
C ILE A 46 17.59 23.89 -23.72
N ARG A 47 16.81 24.88 -24.18
CA ARG A 47 17.21 25.77 -25.26
C ARG A 47 18.42 26.61 -24.90
N ARG A 48 18.53 27.05 -23.63
CA ARG A 48 19.65 27.88 -23.14
C ARG A 48 20.88 27.11 -22.78
N HIS A 49 20.72 25.96 -22.12
CA HIS A 49 21.82 25.24 -21.49
C HIS A 49 22.06 23.82 -22.05
N GLY A 50 21.23 23.39 -23.01
CA GLY A 50 21.26 22.01 -23.47
C GLY A 50 20.73 21.03 -22.42
N ILE A 51 20.92 19.76 -22.68
CA ILE A 51 20.55 18.70 -21.73
C ILE A 51 21.74 18.42 -20.82
N LEU A 52 21.67 18.87 -19.56
CA LEU A 52 22.74 18.69 -18.56
C LEU A 52 22.84 17.23 -18.09
N GLN A 53 21.70 16.55 -17.99
CA GLN A 53 21.65 15.15 -17.57
C GLN A 53 21.25 14.27 -18.77
N PRO A 54 22.14 13.41 -19.28
CA PRO A 54 21.84 12.54 -20.42
C PRO A 54 20.58 11.68 -20.24
N LEU A 55 19.94 11.32 -21.32
CA LEU A 55 18.85 10.34 -21.33
C LEU A 55 19.42 8.93 -21.26
N SER A 56 18.68 8.00 -20.66
CA SER A 56 19.02 6.58 -20.72
C SER A 56 18.20 5.92 -21.82
N VAL A 57 18.90 5.25 -22.75
CA VAL A 57 18.27 4.57 -23.88
C VAL A 57 18.85 3.16 -24.03
N ARG A 58 18.12 2.26 -24.69
CA ARG A 58 18.62 0.96 -25.12
C ARG A 58 18.48 0.81 -26.64
N ARG A 59 19.29 -0.02 -27.23
CA ARG A 59 19.19 -0.32 -28.66
C ARG A 59 18.06 -1.32 -28.91
N ALA A 60 17.11 -0.96 -29.76
CA ALA A 60 16.00 -1.80 -30.18
C ALA A 60 15.99 -1.92 -31.73
N GLY A 61 16.81 -2.82 -32.24
CA GLY A 61 16.98 -2.98 -33.67
C GLY A 61 17.57 -1.74 -34.34
N ALA A 62 16.79 -1.08 -35.20
CA ALA A 62 17.19 0.09 -35.97
C ALA A 62 17.00 1.42 -35.27
N TYR A 63 16.43 1.43 -34.07
CA TYR A 63 16.16 2.64 -33.27
C TYR A 63 16.60 2.47 -31.82
N TYR A 64 16.54 3.52 -31.04
CA TYR A 64 16.78 3.50 -29.59
C TYR A 64 15.46 3.70 -28.85
N GLU A 65 15.23 2.88 -27.85
CA GLU A 65 14.08 3.00 -26.97
C GLU A 65 14.46 3.73 -25.68
N LEU A 66 13.66 4.71 -25.29
CA LEU A 66 13.88 5.49 -24.08
C LEU A 66 13.57 4.65 -22.84
N ILE A 67 14.56 4.51 -21.96
CA ILE A 67 14.41 3.90 -20.63
C ILE A 67 13.99 4.95 -19.62
N ALA A 68 14.72 6.09 -19.55
CA ALA A 68 14.44 7.19 -18.62
C ALA A 68 14.70 8.55 -19.27
N GLY A 69 13.88 9.54 -18.91
CA GLY A 69 14.03 10.92 -19.37
C GLY A 69 12.96 11.42 -20.33
N GLU A 70 11.74 10.90 -20.30
CA GLU A 70 10.62 11.27 -21.21
C GLU A 70 10.37 12.79 -21.26
N ARG A 71 10.37 13.48 -20.10
CA ARG A 71 10.20 14.93 -20.07
C ARG A 71 11.33 15.66 -20.82
N ARG A 72 12.57 15.19 -20.63
CA ARG A 72 13.76 15.76 -21.31
C ARG A 72 13.72 15.51 -22.81
N LEU A 73 13.30 14.31 -23.24
CA LEU A 73 13.12 14.00 -24.65
C LEU A 73 12.10 14.93 -25.30
N ARG A 74 10.92 15.07 -24.71
CA ARG A 74 9.86 15.94 -25.24
C ARG A 74 10.29 17.42 -25.26
N ALA A 75 10.89 17.90 -24.20
CA ALA A 75 11.40 19.27 -24.13
C ALA A 75 12.55 19.51 -25.12
N ALA A 76 13.44 18.54 -25.34
CA ALA A 76 14.51 18.63 -26.33
C ALA A 76 13.98 18.71 -27.75
N ILE A 77 12.99 17.90 -28.11
CA ILE A 77 12.31 17.95 -29.40
C ILE A 77 11.59 19.30 -29.58
N ALA A 78 10.88 19.79 -28.57
CA ALA A 78 10.23 21.10 -28.59
C ALA A 78 11.23 22.27 -28.64
N ALA A 79 12.43 22.12 -28.10
CA ALA A 79 13.53 23.07 -28.20
C ALA A 79 14.23 23.06 -29.56
N GLY A 80 13.95 22.06 -30.42
CA GLY A 80 14.54 21.94 -31.76
C GLY A 80 15.91 21.26 -31.78
N LEU A 81 16.30 20.50 -30.74
CA LEU A 81 17.56 19.78 -30.75
C LEU A 81 17.52 18.63 -31.76
N THR A 82 18.54 18.58 -32.63
CA THR A 82 18.72 17.48 -33.60
C THR A 82 19.42 16.29 -33.03
N GLU A 83 20.29 16.50 -32.04
CA GLU A 83 21.05 15.46 -31.34
C GLU A 83 20.84 15.58 -29.83
N ILE A 84 20.74 14.42 -29.19
CA ILE A 84 20.42 14.31 -27.76
C ILE A 84 21.50 13.50 -27.06
N PRO A 85 22.11 14.00 -25.97
CA PRO A 85 23.07 13.24 -25.19
C PRO A 85 22.38 12.08 -24.48
N CYS A 86 22.85 10.87 -24.74
CA CYS A 86 22.30 9.63 -24.24
C CYS A 86 23.36 8.70 -23.66
N ILE A 87 22.99 7.91 -22.69
CA ILE A 87 23.74 6.74 -22.24
C ILE A 87 23.05 5.50 -22.83
N VAL A 88 23.76 4.76 -23.67
CA VAL A 88 23.23 3.53 -24.25
C VAL A 88 23.48 2.38 -23.29
N MET A 89 22.39 1.81 -22.79
CA MET A 89 22.41 0.68 -21.88
C MET A 89 22.25 -0.63 -22.67
N GLN A 90 23.06 -1.61 -22.35
CA GLN A 90 22.89 -2.97 -22.87
C GLN A 90 21.90 -3.71 -21.96
N MET A 91 20.64 -3.69 -22.34
CA MET A 91 19.54 -4.30 -21.56
C MET A 91 18.64 -5.11 -22.47
N THR A 92 18.16 -6.23 -21.95
CA THR A 92 17.08 -7.01 -22.57
C THR A 92 15.75 -6.26 -22.49
N ASP A 93 14.76 -6.72 -23.26
CA ASP A 93 13.37 -6.17 -23.18
C ASP A 93 12.81 -6.31 -21.76
N GLU A 94 13.07 -7.44 -21.11
CA GLU A 94 12.65 -7.75 -19.77
C GLU A 94 13.29 -6.81 -18.72
N GLU A 95 14.61 -6.61 -18.80
CA GLU A 95 15.34 -5.69 -17.89
C GLU A 95 14.89 -4.23 -18.08
N SER A 96 14.59 -3.82 -19.31
CA SER A 96 14.06 -2.49 -19.59
C SER A 96 12.67 -2.30 -19.01
N GLY A 97 11.77 -3.28 -19.17
CA GLY A 97 10.42 -3.26 -18.56
C GLY A 97 10.48 -3.21 -17.04
N LEU A 98 11.36 -4.03 -16.45
CA LEU A 98 11.60 -4.04 -15.00
C LEU A 98 12.05 -2.66 -14.49
N THR A 99 13.04 -2.07 -15.15
CA THR A 99 13.60 -0.76 -14.77
C THR A 99 12.55 0.34 -14.83
N ALA A 100 11.76 0.39 -15.91
CA ALA A 100 10.72 1.37 -16.09
C ALA A 100 9.62 1.24 -15.01
N LEU A 101 9.27 0.02 -14.64
CA LEU A 101 8.27 -0.24 -13.60
C LEU A 101 8.78 0.12 -12.21
N VAL A 102 10.04 -0.20 -11.89
CA VAL A 102 10.68 0.18 -10.62
C VAL A 102 10.76 1.71 -10.49
N GLU A 103 11.22 2.42 -11.55
CA GLU A 103 11.25 3.89 -11.55
C GLU A 103 9.87 4.49 -11.26
N ASN A 104 8.83 3.96 -11.92
CA ASN A 104 7.46 4.42 -11.71
C ASN A 104 6.97 4.19 -10.28
N LEU A 105 7.31 3.04 -9.67
CA LEU A 105 6.95 2.72 -8.29
C LEU A 105 7.70 3.54 -7.23
N GLN A 106 8.88 4.06 -7.55
CA GLN A 106 9.67 4.92 -6.67
C GLN A 106 9.22 6.40 -6.68
N ARG A 107 8.17 6.73 -7.44
CA ARG A 107 7.63 8.10 -7.48
C ARG A 107 6.96 8.44 -6.15
N GLN A 108 7.11 9.72 -5.74
CA GLN A 108 6.57 10.23 -4.48
C GLN A 108 5.08 10.56 -4.51
N ASP A 109 4.49 10.63 -5.71
CA ASP A 109 3.10 11.04 -5.93
C ASP A 109 2.10 9.87 -6.00
N LEU A 110 2.55 8.63 -5.83
CA LEU A 110 1.68 7.46 -5.80
C LEU A 110 0.98 7.32 -4.44
N ASP A 111 -0.32 7.08 -4.46
CA ASP A 111 -1.04 6.67 -3.26
C ASP A 111 -0.62 5.25 -2.82
N PHE A 112 -0.90 4.91 -1.55
CA PHE A 112 -0.49 3.63 -0.97
C PHE A 112 -1.17 2.41 -1.61
N MET A 113 -2.36 2.58 -2.23
CA MET A 113 -3.05 1.52 -2.95
C MET A 113 -2.45 1.33 -4.34
N GLU A 114 -2.08 2.43 -5.02
CA GLU A 114 -1.36 2.38 -6.30
C GLU A 114 0.00 1.72 -6.12
N GLN A 115 0.71 2.06 -5.04
CA GLN A 115 1.97 1.39 -4.70
C GLN A 115 1.78 -0.11 -4.48
N ALA A 116 0.73 -0.52 -3.74
CA ALA A 116 0.44 -1.92 -3.51
C ALA A 116 0.11 -2.67 -4.81
N GLN A 117 -0.71 -2.09 -5.68
CA GLN A 117 -1.06 -2.65 -6.98
C GLN A 117 0.16 -2.77 -7.90
N GLY A 118 0.99 -1.73 -7.95
CA GLY A 118 2.20 -1.74 -8.75
C GLY A 118 3.23 -2.77 -8.26
N ILE A 119 3.35 -2.97 -6.95
CA ILE A 119 4.21 -4.02 -6.38
C ILE A 119 3.69 -5.42 -6.75
N SER A 120 2.37 -5.65 -6.66
CA SER A 120 1.76 -6.93 -7.08
C SER A 120 2.04 -7.20 -8.56
N PHE A 121 1.79 -6.20 -9.41
CA PHE A 121 2.04 -6.29 -10.83
C PHE A 121 3.53 -6.55 -11.16
N LEU A 122 4.46 -5.88 -10.46
CA LEU A 122 5.89 -6.11 -10.59
C LEU A 122 6.25 -7.56 -10.28
N MET A 123 5.75 -8.09 -9.16
CA MET A 123 6.03 -9.45 -8.74
C MET A 123 5.47 -10.50 -9.71
N GLU A 124 4.25 -10.28 -10.19
CA GLU A 124 3.59 -11.18 -11.15
C GLU A 124 4.29 -11.17 -12.51
N SER A 125 4.58 -9.98 -13.05
CA SER A 125 5.18 -9.83 -14.39
C SER A 125 6.59 -10.40 -14.50
N PHE A 126 7.36 -10.36 -13.42
CA PHE A 126 8.75 -10.79 -13.38
C PHE A 126 9.00 -12.00 -12.47
N THR A 127 7.95 -12.65 -12.02
CA THR A 127 8.00 -13.84 -11.15
C THR A 127 8.92 -13.63 -9.93
N LEU A 128 8.79 -12.47 -9.27
CA LEU A 128 9.65 -12.08 -8.16
C LEU A 128 9.07 -12.53 -6.81
N SER A 129 9.95 -12.95 -5.91
CA SER A 129 9.59 -13.10 -4.49
C SER A 129 9.43 -11.72 -3.82
N GLN A 130 8.74 -11.67 -2.68
CA GLN A 130 8.62 -10.44 -1.89
C GLN A 130 9.97 -9.86 -1.46
N GLU A 131 10.94 -10.72 -1.18
CA GLU A 131 12.30 -10.34 -0.83
C GLU A 131 13.03 -9.69 -2.01
N GLN A 132 12.90 -10.27 -3.22
CA GLN A 132 13.47 -9.72 -4.43
C GLN A 132 12.84 -8.38 -4.82
N ALA A 133 11.51 -8.27 -4.72
CA ALA A 133 10.79 -7.02 -4.95
C ALA A 133 11.20 -5.94 -3.93
N ALA A 134 11.36 -6.29 -2.66
CA ALA A 134 11.83 -5.40 -1.62
C ALA A 134 13.24 -4.86 -1.91
N ALA A 135 14.15 -5.74 -2.29
CA ALA A 135 15.53 -5.36 -2.66
C ALA A 135 15.57 -4.41 -3.86
N LEU A 136 14.73 -4.65 -4.88
CA LEU A 136 14.64 -3.80 -6.07
C LEU A 136 14.08 -2.40 -5.75
N LEU A 137 13.10 -2.33 -4.85
CA LEU A 137 12.41 -1.09 -4.49
C LEU A 137 13.12 -0.32 -3.36
N GLY A 138 14.15 -0.87 -2.75
CA GLY A 138 14.83 -0.28 -1.59
C GLY A 138 13.95 -0.31 -0.32
N LEU A 139 13.04 -1.27 -0.23
CA LEU A 139 12.11 -1.46 0.90
C LEU A 139 12.52 -2.68 1.74
N SER A 140 11.98 -2.78 2.95
CA SER A 140 12.04 -4.04 3.69
C SER A 140 11.00 -5.04 3.16
N GLN A 141 11.28 -6.35 3.27
CA GLN A 141 10.31 -7.39 2.91
C GLN A 141 8.99 -7.24 3.67
N SER A 142 9.06 -6.85 4.95
CA SER A 142 7.87 -6.59 5.77
C SER A 142 7.04 -5.40 5.25
N ALA A 143 7.68 -4.36 4.69
CA ALA A 143 6.98 -3.24 4.06
C ALA A 143 6.24 -3.69 2.80
N VAL A 144 6.88 -4.49 1.93
CA VAL A 144 6.25 -5.09 0.75
C VAL A 144 5.07 -5.97 1.17
N ALA A 145 5.25 -6.87 2.14
CA ALA A 145 4.17 -7.72 2.64
C ALA A 145 2.99 -6.90 3.19
N ASN A 146 3.25 -5.82 3.94
CA ASN A 146 2.21 -4.94 4.47
C ASN A 146 1.43 -4.23 3.34
N LYS A 147 2.09 -3.75 2.30
CA LYS A 147 1.44 -3.14 1.14
C LYS A 147 0.57 -4.15 0.38
N LEU A 148 1.08 -5.34 0.10
CA LEU A 148 0.31 -6.40 -0.57
C LEU A 148 -0.93 -6.84 0.22
N ARG A 149 -0.86 -6.84 1.56
CA ARG A 149 -2.03 -7.14 2.40
C ARG A 149 -3.18 -6.17 2.19
N LEU A 150 -2.93 -4.92 1.79
CA LEU A 150 -3.98 -3.93 1.53
C LEU A 150 -4.88 -4.32 0.37
N LEU A 151 -4.35 -5.09 -0.60
CA LEU A 151 -5.12 -5.60 -1.74
C LEU A 151 -6.18 -6.64 -1.35
N ARG A 152 -6.19 -7.11 -0.09
CA ARG A 152 -7.27 -7.94 0.47
C ARG A 152 -8.56 -7.17 0.75
N HIS A 153 -8.52 -5.85 0.73
CA HIS A 153 -9.75 -5.05 0.76
C HIS A 153 -10.51 -5.19 -0.55
N SER A 154 -11.84 -5.28 -0.47
CA SER A 154 -12.69 -5.25 -1.67
C SER A 154 -12.58 -3.90 -2.39
N LEU A 155 -12.89 -3.87 -3.67
CA LEU A 155 -12.80 -2.65 -4.47
C LEU A 155 -13.58 -1.46 -3.87
N PRO A 156 -14.82 -1.63 -3.35
CA PRO A 156 -15.54 -0.53 -2.69
C PRO A 156 -14.79 0.03 -1.47
N VAL A 157 -14.16 -0.85 -0.67
CA VAL A 157 -13.37 -0.42 0.50
C VAL A 157 -12.10 0.31 0.05
N GLN A 158 -11.41 -0.17 -0.97
CA GLN A 158 -10.23 0.49 -1.53
C GLN A 158 -10.58 1.90 -2.06
N GLN A 159 -11.68 2.01 -2.80
CA GLN A 159 -12.15 3.30 -3.31
C GLN A 159 -12.46 4.26 -2.16
N ARG A 160 -13.18 3.80 -1.14
CA ARG A 160 -13.55 4.65 -0.02
C ARG A 160 -12.36 5.12 0.81
N LEU A 161 -11.33 4.28 0.95
CA LEU A 161 -10.06 4.66 1.59
C LEU A 161 -9.34 5.79 0.85
N ARG A 162 -9.36 5.79 -0.49
CA ARG A 162 -8.80 6.88 -1.30
C ARG A 162 -9.58 8.18 -1.13
N GLU A 163 -10.90 8.12 -1.20
CA GLU A 163 -11.77 9.30 -1.11
C GLU A 163 -11.67 10.00 0.25
N THR A 164 -11.48 9.24 1.33
CA THR A 164 -11.38 9.77 2.70
C THR A 164 -9.99 10.27 3.06
N GLY A 165 -8.97 10.01 2.24
CA GLY A 165 -7.59 10.40 2.54
C GLY A 165 -6.99 9.70 3.77
N LEU A 166 -7.57 8.59 4.21
CA LEU A 166 -7.04 7.80 5.31
C LEU A 166 -5.67 7.20 4.94
N THR A 167 -4.78 7.11 5.91
CA THR A 167 -3.41 6.64 5.68
C THR A 167 -3.32 5.11 5.55
N GLU A 168 -2.21 4.62 5.03
CA GLU A 168 -1.89 3.19 4.97
C GLU A 168 -2.07 2.47 6.32
N ARG A 169 -1.73 3.15 7.44
CA ARG A 169 -1.86 2.57 8.78
C ARG A 169 -3.32 2.35 9.16
N HIS A 170 -4.22 3.28 8.82
CA HIS A 170 -5.66 3.11 9.00
C HIS A 170 -6.19 1.94 8.17
N ALA A 171 -5.78 1.85 6.90
CA ALA A 171 -6.16 0.75 6.02
C ALA A 171 -5.70 -0.61 6.56
N ARG A 172 -4.48 -0.71 7.10
CA ARG A 172 -4.00 -1.96 7.74
C ARG A 172 -4.82 -2.35 8.97
N ALA A 173 -5.18 -1.38 9.80
CA ALA A 173 -6.00 -1.65 10.99
C ALA A 173 -7.36 -2.26 10.60
N LEU A 174 -7.99 -1.75 9.54
CA LEU A 174 -9.26 -2.24 9.00
C LEU A 174 -9.22 -3.68 8.46
N LEU A 175 -8.04 -4.24 8.19
CA LEU A 175 -7.90 -5.65 7.78
C LEU A 175 -8.33 -6.63 8.87
N LYS A 176 -8.38 -6.21 10.13
CA LYS A 176 -8.85 -7.04 11.25
C LYS A 176 -10.36 -7.31 11.18
N LEU A 177 -11.13 -6.45 10.51
CA LEU A 177 -12.57 -6.64 10.31
C LEU A 177 -12.83 -7.60 9.14
N ASN A 178 -13.78 -8.53 9.32
CA ASN A 178 -14.05 -9.58 8.34
C ASN A 178 -15.08 -9.17 7.28
N GLY A 179 -16.02 -8.30 7.60
CA GLY A 179 -17.12 -7.90 6.71
C GLY A 179 -16.81 -6.63 5.90
N GLU A 180 -17.19 -6.59 4.61
CA GLU A 180 -17.08 -5.40 3.78
C GLU A 180 -17.89 -4.24 4.36
N GLN A 181 -19.15 -4.49 4.73
CA GLN A 181 -20.04 -3.48 5.31
C GLN A 181 -19.51 -2.90 6.63
N ASP A 182 -18.88 -3.75 7.45
CA ASP A 182 -18.28 -3.31 8.71
C ASP A 182 -17.06 -2.40 8.45
N LYS A 183 -16.25 -2.74 7.44
CA LYS A 183 -15.12 -1.91 7.02
C LYS A 183 -15.59 -0.55 6.50
N LEU A 184 -16.63 -0.52 5.66
CA LEU A 184 -17.18 0.73 5.14
C LEU A 184 -17.76 1.61 6.26
N ARG A 185 -18.52 1.04 7.19
CA ARG A 185 -19.05 1.76 8.36
C ARG A 185 -17.92 2.30 9.26
N ALA A 186 -16.87 1.49 9.45
CA ALA A 186 -15.72 1.90 10.25
C ALA A 186 -14.97 3.05 9.58
N ILE A 187 -14.78 3.03 8.26
CA ILE A 187 -14.17 4.14 7.50
C ILE A 187 -14.95 5.43 7.71
N GLU A 188 -16.30 5.40 7.59
CA GLU A 188 -17.15 6.57 7.80
C GLU A 188 -16.99 7.15 9.21
N THR A 189 -16.96 6.28 10.21
CA THR A 189 -16.82 6.70 11.61
C THR A 189 -15.44 7.30 11.87
N ILE A 190 -14.38 6.64 11.39
CA ILE A 190 -12.99 7.10 11.52
C ILE A 190 -12.81 8.46 10.86
N PHE A 191 -13.32 8.63 9.64
CA PHE A 191 -13.25 9.88 8.88
C PHE A 191 -14.02 11.00 9.56
N ARG A 192 -15.30 10.75 9.96
CA ARG A 192 -16.16 11.76 10.61
C ARG A 192 -15.61 12.25 11.93
N GLN A 193 -14.95 11.38 12.69
CA GLN A 193 -14.42 11.70 14.02
C GLN A 193 -12.94 12.09 13.98
N ASP A 194 -12.35 12.21 12.79
CA ASP A 194 -10.93 12.54 12.60
C ASP A 194 -10.01 11.72 13.51
N MET A 195 -10.23 10.41 13.54
CA MET A 195 -9.48 9.51 14.39
C MET A 195 -8.03 9.36 13.92
N ASN A 196 -7.08 9.55 14.80
CA ASN A 196 -5.72 9.15 14.54
C ASN A 196 -5.57 7.62 14.57
N VAL A 197 -4.40 7.11 14.13
CA VAL A 197 -4.14 5.66 14.03
C VAL A 197 -4.39 4.92 15.34
N ALA A 198 -3.96 5.46 16.49
CA ALA A 198 -4.11 4.82 17.78
C ALA A 198 -5.60 4.69 18.17
N LYS A 199 -6.38 5.76 18.01
CA LYS A 199 -7.85 5.73 18.24
C LYS A 199 -8.55 4.77 17.28
N THR A 200 -8.12 4.72 16.02
CA THR A 200 -8.64 3.78 15.03
C THR A 200 -8.40 2.33 15.45
N GLU A 201 -7.20 2.00 15.90
CA GLU A 201 -6.91 0.65 16.38
C GLU A 201 -7.74 0.26 17.60
N GLN A 202 -7.91 1.17 18.57
CA GLN A 202 -8.77 0.95 19.73
C GLN A 202 -10.25 0.77 19.32
N TYR A 203 -10.75 1.62 18.42
CA TYR A 203 -12.10 1.52 17.90
C TYR A 203 -12.34 0.19 17.20
N ILE A 204 -11.41 -0.26 16.36
CA ILE A 204 -11.53 -1.56 15.67
C ILE A 204 -11.50 -2.72 16.67
N LEU A 205 -10.69 -2.65 17.72
CA LEU A 205 -10.68 -3.67 18.77
C LEU A 205 -12.03 -3.72 19.50
N SER A 206 -12.61 -2.56 19.86
CA SER A 206 -13.94 -2.52 20.49
C SER A 206 -15.04 -3.11 19.59
N LEU A 207 -14.95 -2.94 18.26
CA LEU A 207 -15.90 -3.57 17.33
C LEU A 207 -15.75 -5.10 17.27
N LEU A 208 -14.54 -5.61 17.47
CA LEU A 208 -14.27 -7.06 17.49
C LEU A 208 -14.78 -7.65 18.82
N ASP A 209 -14.50 -7.01 19.96
CA ASP A 209 -14.95 -7.43 21.28
C ASP A 209 -16.49 -7.47 21.35
N ASN A 210 -17.16 -6.43 20.85
CA ASN A 210 -18.62 -6.38 20.77
C ASN A 210 -19.25 -7.43 19.81
N LYS A 211 -18.48 -7.99 18.87
CA LYS A 211 -18.95 -9.10 18.02
C LYS A 211 -18.85 -10.46 18.71
N GLU A 212 -17.94 -10.63 19.65
CA GLU A 212 -17.86 -11.83 20.47
C GLU A 212 -19.01 -11.87 21.51
N GLU A 213 -19.56 -10.72 21.88
CA GLU A 213 -20.80 -10.60 22.65
C GLU A 213 -22.07 -10.72 21.76
N ASN A 214 -22.13 -11.73 20.89
CA ASN A 214 -23.37 -12.09 20.25
C ASN A 214 -24.27 -12.77 21.32
N PRO A 215 -25.41 -12.16 21.73
CA PRO A 215 -26.20 -12.67 22.86
C PRO A 215 -26.79 -14.10 22.64
N ARG A 216 -26.59 -14.70 21.49
CA ARG A 216 -26.95 -16.09 21.18
C ARG A 216 -25.88 -17.13 21.50
N LYS A 217 -24.68 -16.71 21.94
CA LYS A 217 -23.65 -17.55 22.54
C LYS A 217 -23.13 -16.86 23.81
N THR A 218 -24.00 -16.37 24.64
CA THR A 218 -23.66 -16.11 26.02
C THR A 218 -23.12 -17.41 26.57
N ASN A 219 -21.82 -17.50 26.70
CA ASN A 219 -21.19 -18.66 27.29
C ASN A 219 -21.78 -18.75 28.70
N ILE A 220 -22.70 -19.70 28.91
CA ILE A 220 -23.38 -19.93 30.20
C ILE A 220 -22.38 -19.89 31.34
N SER A 221 -21.18 -20.39 31.09
CA SER A 221 -20.04 -20.34 32.02
C SER A 221 -19.60 -18.91 32.36
N ALA A 222 -19.53 -18.00 31.37
CA ALA A 222 -19.16 -16.59 31.60
C ALA A 222 -20.25 -15.84 32.37
N PHE A 223 -21.52 -16.11 32.04
CA PHE A 223 -22.67 -15.56 32.74
C PHE A 223 -22.71 -16.02 34.21
N LEU A 224 -22.53 -17.32 34.45
CA LEU A 224 -22.47 -17.88 35.81
C LEU A 224 -21.29 -17.31 36.61
N LYS A 225 -20.12 -17.16 35.98
CA LYS A 225 -18.94 -16.54 36.59
C LYS A 225 -19.21 -15.08 37.00
N HIS A 226 -19.93 -14.31 36.15
CA HIS A 226 -20.29 -12.94 36.45
C HIS A 226 -21.23 -12.88 37.66
N ILE A 227 -22.26 -13.72 37.73
CA ILE A 227 -23.19 -13.82 38.90
C ILE A 227 -22.39 -14.16 40.15
N THR A 228 -21.54 -15.17 40.12
CA THR A 228 -20.71 -15.58 41.26
C THR A 228 -19.83 -14.44 41.77
N THR A 229 -19.18 -13.72 40.86
CA THR A 229 -18.32 -12.57 41.21
C THR A 229 -19.14 -11.42 41.82
N THR A 230 -20.36 -11.18 41.33
CA THR A 230 -21.27 -10.17 41.90
C THR A 230 -21.74 -10.55 43.29
N LEU A 231 -22.12 -11.82 43.48
CA LEU A 231 -22.51 -12.34 44.82
C LEU A 231 -21.38 -12.23 45.84
N THR A 232 -20.16 -12.54 45.44
CA THR A 232 -18.98 -12.40 46.33
C THR A 232 -18.77 -10.94 46.76
N LYS A 233 -19.02 -9.96 45.88
CA LYS A 233 -18.96 -8.54 46.20
C LYS A 233 -20.07 -8.13 47.21
N PHE A 234 -21.27 -8.67 47.05
CA PHE A 234 -22.36 -8.45 48.02
C PHE A 234 -22.05 -9.04 49.40
N GLN A 235 -21.48 -10.27 49.42
CA GLN A 235 -21.06 -10.88 50.68
C GLN A 235 -19.95 -10.09 51.37
N SER A 236 -18.98 -9.55 50.62
CA SER A 236 -17.94 -8.69 51.18
C SER A 236 -18.47 -7.33 51.68
N SER A 237 -19.64 -6.91 51.22
CA SER A 237 -20.35 -5.72 51.72
C SER A 237 -21.26 -5.98 52.92
N GLY A 238 -21.18 -7.16 53.53
CA GLY A 238 -21.92 -7.51 54.77
C GLY A 238 -23.34 -8.06 54.54
N ILE A 239 -23.70 -8.37 53.28
CA ILE A 239 -25.01 -8.99 52.96
C ILE A 239 -24.83 -10.52 52.94
N SER A 240 -25.58 -11.23 53.80
CA SER A 240 -25.55 -12.70 53.86
C SER A 240 -26.35 -13.30 52.69
N ALA A 241 -25.69 -13.49 51.53
CA ALA A 241 -26.30 -14.13 50.37
C ALA A 241 -25.76 -15.57 50.23
N VAL A 242 -26.62 -16.56 50.07
CA VAL A 242 -26.26 -17.96 49.82
C VAL A 242 -26.68 -18.34 48.41
N SER A 243 -25.84 -19.03 47.67
CA SER A 243 -26.18 -19.52 46.33
C SER A 243 -26.00 -21.03 46.22
N GLU A 244 -27.03 -21.71 45.73
CA GLU A 244 -27.01 -23.13 45.38
C GLU A 244 -27.08 -23.28 43.85
N ARG A 245 -26.23 -24.16 43.30
CA ARG A 245 -26.26 -24.54 41.88
C ARG A 245 -26.65 -26.00 41.72
N LYS A 246 -27.71 -26.25 40.96
CA LYS A 246 -28.10 -27.60 40.51
C LYS A 246 -28.00 -27.67 38.99
N GLU A 247 -27.31 -28.66 38.48
CA GLU A 247 -27.11 -28.87 37.06
C GLU A 247 -27.67 -30.22 36.63
N THR A 248 -28.50 -30.21 35.59
CA THR A 248 -29.07 -31.40 34.94
C THR A 248 -28.69 -31.38 33.50
N ASP A 249 -28.89 -32.47 32.77
CA ASP A 249 -28.57 -32.57 31.32
C ASP A 249 -29.32 -31.54 30.46
N LYS A 250 -30.35 -30.91 30.96
CA LYS A 250 -31.21 -29.98 30.23
C LYS A 250 -31.19 -28.54 30.73
N GLU A 251 -30.81 -28.31 31.99
CA GLU A 251 -30.86 -26.99 32.59
C GLU A 251 -29.88 -26.80 33.76
N ILE A 252 -29.51 -25.55 34.03
CA ILE A 252 -28.75 -25.13 35.19
C ILE A 252 -29.66 -24.24 36.02
N VAL A 253 -29.99 -24.67 37.24
CA VAL A 253 -30.75 -23.91 38.18
C VAL A 253 -29.82 -23.27 39.19
N LEU A 254 -29.84 -21.94 39.28
CA LEU A 254 -29.10 -21.17 40.30
C LEU A 254 -30.11 -20.51 41.25
N THR A 255 -30.10 -20.93 42.50
CA THR A 255 -30.96 -20.36 43.56
C THR A 255 -30.14 -19.43 44.41
N ILE A 256 -30.55 -18.17 44.55
CA ILE A 256 -29.90 -17.17 45.37
C ILE A 256 -30.87 -16.80 46.50
N THR A 257 -30.45 -17.02 47.74
CA THR A 257 -31.24 -16.69 48.95
C THR A 257 -30.57 -15.52 49.65
N ILE A 258 -31.31 -14.44 49.84
CA ILE A 258 -30.86 -13.25 50.55
C ILE A 258 -31.83 -13.07 51.75
N PRO A 259 -31.39 -13.27 53.01
CA PRO A 259 -32.23 -13.06 54.17
C PRO A 259 -32.54 -11.54 54.29
N LYS A 260 -33.77 -11.23 54.73
CA LYS A 260 -34.20 -9.85 55.01
C LYS A 260 -33.64 -9.37 56.32
#